data_bef77753f854c29f9b5b3c8b370987da
#
_entry.id   bef77753f854c29f9b5b3c8b370987da
#
_cell.length_a   1.000
_cell.length_b   1.000
_cell.length_c   1.000
_cell.angle_alpha   90.00
_cell.angle_beta   90.00
_cell.angle_gamma   90.00
#
_symmetry.space_group_name_H-M   'P 1'
#
loop_
_entity.id
_entity.type
_entity.pdbx_description
1 polymer ?
#
loop_
_entity_poly.entity_id
_entity_poly.type
_entity_poly.pdbx_seq_one_letter_code
_entity_poly.pdbx_strand_id
1 'polypeptide(L)'
;AGERWTANMLRELTTREWQRTLAARLLDVRADTHQRLQILPAGFSSRTMRAIGEERSLVPRRPLHYHHLSPLAPFEVAAAQIRAIRPRIVYSFGSYAEQFLREMVDRKVDVPMPRVCVYLGDMVSPLGREIAEQVGCRLYSVYGAMEAGTIGFQCERREGFHLNTDLCALRIADADGRTLPAGEVGDIVISSLENRATVLLNYRIGDRGVIDERPCPCGRTLPLLASFAGRASETVDLPDGRRLSSLVLEGLFRA
;
A
#
# COMPACT_ATOMS: atom_id res chain seq x y z
N ALA A 1 1.17 16.47 26.67
CA ALA A 1 1.42 15.03 26.92
C ALA A 1 0.18 14.17 26.60
N GLY A 2 -1.02 14.59 27.04
CA GLY A 2 -2.26 13.84 26.82
C GLY A 2 -2.69 13.70 25.35
N GLU A 3 -2.58 14.76 24.56
CA GLU A 3 -2.96 14.76 23.14
C GLU A 3 -2.06 13.84 22.28
N ARG A 4 -0.76 13.78 22.59
CA ARG A 4 0.16 12.84 21.94
C ARG A 4 -0.23 11.38 22.19
N TRP A 5 -0.66 11.12 23.41
CA TRP A 5 -1.05 9.79 23.83
C TRP A 5 -2.32 9.34 23.09
N THR A 6 -3.31 10.23 22.99
CA THR A 6 -4.58 9.96 22.31
C THR A 6 -4.39 9.72 20.82
N ALA A 7 -3.59 10.56 20.13
CA ALA A 7 -3.32 10.40 18.72
C ALA A 7 -2.57 9.08 18.40
N ASN A 8 -1.56 8.74 19.20
CA ASN A 8 -0.83 7.48 19.03
C ASN A 8 -1.69 6.24 19.34
N MET A 9 -2.59 6.36 20.32
CA MET A 9 -3.52 5.28 20.66
C MET A 9 -4.56 5.09 19.56
N LEU A 10 -5.14 6.18 19.02
CA LEU A 10 -6.07 6.13 17.90
C LEU A 10 -5.41 5.54 16.65
N ARG A 11 -4.17 5.93 16.37
CA ARG A 11 -3.39 5.34 15.26
C ARG A 11 -3.19 3.85 15.45
N GLU A 12 -2.79 3.39 16.61
CA GLU A 12 -2.65 1.96 16.87
C GLU A 12 -3.97 1.23 16.77
N LEU A 13 -5.04 1.81 17.26
CA LEU A 13 -6.38 1.23 17.17
C LEU A 13 -6.87 1.19 15.72
N THR A 14 -6.72 2.26 14.94
CA THR A 14 -7.13 2.28 13.53
C THR A 14 -6.27 1.37 12.66
N THR A 15 -4.96 1.38 12.84
CA THR A 15 -4.06 0.46 12.11
C THR A 15 -4.34 -0.99 12.48
N ARG A 16 -4.62 -1.28 13.75
CA ARG A 16 -4.99 -2.63 14.21
C ARG A 16 -6.40 -3.01 13.82
N GLU A 17 -7.34 -2.09 13.92
CA GLU A 17 -8.70 -2.31 13.49
C GLU A 17 -8.75 -2.58 12.00
N TRP A 18 -8.00 -1.82 11.20
CA TRP A 18 -7.83 -2.10 9.79
C TRP A 18 -7.20 -3.48 9.56
N GLN A 19 -6.10 -3.80 10.24
CA GLN A 19 -5.44 -5.11 10.12
C GLN A 19 -6.36 -6.26 10.59
N ARG A 20 -7.10 -6.07 11.68
CA ARG A 20 -8.08 -7.05 12.18
C ARG A 20 -9.26 -7.19 11.22
N THR A 21 -9.82 -6.07 10.78
CA THR A 21 -11.00 -6.07 9.91
C THR A 21 -10.64 -6.64 8.54
N LEU A 22 -9.51 -6.23 7.96
CA LEU A 22 -9.05 -6.77 6.69
C LEU A 22 -8.65 -8.24 6.82
N ALA A 23 -7.83 -8.57 7.81
CA ALA A 23 -7.40 -9.95 8.04
C ALA A 23 -8.58 -10.86 8.41
N ALA A 24 -9.48 -10.43 9.29
CA ALA A 24 -10.64 -11.22 9.70
C ALA A 24 -11.62 -11.44 8.54
N ARG A 25 -11.89 -10.40 7.73
CA ARG A 25 -12.81 -10.52 6.59
C ARG A 25 -12.23 -11.27 5.40
N LEU A 26 -10.90 -11.15 5.17
CA LEU A 26 -10.27 -11.76 4.01
C LEU A 26 -9.72 -13.16 4.28
N LEU A 27 -9.33 -13.45 5.51
CA LEU A 27 -8.58 -14.66 5.86
C LEU A 27 -9.34 -15.59 6.79
N ASP A 28 -10.45 -15.14 7.35
CA ASP A 28 -11.13 -15.87 8.44
C ASP A 28 -10.17 -16.27 9.57
N VAL A 29 -9.34 -15.32 10.00
CA VAL A 29 -8.21 -15.57 10.91
C VAL A 29 -8.14 -14.50 11.99
N ARG A 30 -7.84 -14.93 13.21
CA ARG A 30 -7.49 -14.03 14.31
C ARG A 30 -6.16 -13.34 14.01
N ALA A 31 -6.15 -11.99 13.96
CA ALA A 31 -5.05 -11.15 13.49
C ALA A 31 -3.72 -11.31 14.27
N ASP A 32 -3.76 -11.89 15.44
CA ASP A 32 -2.69 -11.92 16.44
C ASP A 32 -1.77 -13.17 16.39
N THR A 33 -1.99 -14.08 15.43
CA THR A 33 -1.25 -15.36 15.33
C THR A 33 -0.57 -15.62 13.99
N HIS A 34 -0.38 -14.57 13.15
CA HIS A 34 0.11 -14.78 11.79
C HIS A 34 1.61 -14.67 11.67
N GLN A 35 2.15 -15.57 10.89
CA GLN A 35 3.46 -15.35 10.29
C GLN A 35 3.34 -14.40 9.11
N ARG A 36 4.18 -13.36 9.09
CA ARG A 36 4.24 -12.36 8.04
C ARG A 36 5.63 -12.37 7.40
N LEU A 37 5.65 -12.41 6.08
CA LEU A 37 6.88 -12.26 5.32
C LEU A 37 6.91 -10.87 4.69
N GLN A 38 7.97 -10.12 4.95
CA GLN A 38 8.23 -8.83 4.33
C GLN A 38 9.38 -8.97 3.34
N ILE A 39 9.09 -8.72 2.08
CA ILE A 39 10.07 -8.72 0.99
C ILE A 39 10.32 -7.27 0.61
N LEU A 40 11.14 -6.60 1.41
CA LEU A 40 11.46 -5.18 1.32
C LEU A 40 12.95 -4.97 1.57
N PRO A 41 13.54 -3.86 1.10
CA PRO A 41 14.93 -3.54 1.39
C PRO A 41 15.21 -3.56 2.89
N ALA A 42 16.35 -4.10 3.29
CA ALA A 42 16.77 -4.23 4.70
C ALA A 42 17.05 -2.89 5.40
N GLY A 43 16.84 -1.77 4.72
CA GLY A 43 17.02 -0.41 5.21
C GLY A 43 15.84 0.10 6.04
N PHE A 44 15.71 1.40 6.03
CA PHE A 44 14.86 2.26 6.82
C PHE A 44 13.42 1.76 7.12
N SER A 45 12.78 1.07 6.21
CA SER A 45 11.35 0.74 6.36
C SER A 45 11.06 -0.47 7.24
N SER A 46 11.94 -1.46 7.31
CA SER A 46 11.63 -2.71 8.02
C SER A 46 12.08 -2.73 9.47
N ARG A 47 13.32 -2.32 9.77
CA ARG A 47 13.82 -2.31 11.15
C ARG A 47 13.30 -1.12 11.94
N THR A 48 13.33 0.07 11.34
CA THR A 48 12.90 1.30 12.03
C THR A 48 11.40 1.30 12.27
N MET A 49 10.59 0.88 11.29
CA MET A 49 9.13 0.77 11.48
C MET A 49 8.76 -0.33 12.47
N ARG A 50 9.54 -1.41 12.52
CA ARG A 50 9.38 -2.44 13.53
C ARG A 50 9.72 -1.92 14.92
N ALA A 51 10.89 -1.28 15.10
CA ALA A 51 11.31 -0.68 16.36
C ALA A 51 10.32 0.38 16.85
N ILE A 52 9.92 1.31 15.98
CA ILE A 52 8.89 2.31 16.30
C ILE A 52 7.56 1.65 16.67
N GLY A 53 7.16 0.64 15.91
CA GLY A 53 5.98 -0.13 16.22
C GLY A 53 6.12 -0.89 17.56
N GLU A 54 7.27 -1.38 17.93
CA GLU A 54 7.55 -2.12 19.18
C GLU A 54 7.63 -1.20 20.39
N GLU A 55 8.27 -0.05 20.30
CA GLU A 55 8.43 0.90 21.39
C GLU A 55 7.18 1.70 21.73
N ARG A 56 6.24 1.86 20.76
CA ARG A 56 5.06 2.72 20.91
C ARG A 56 3.76 1.99 21.18
N SER A 57 3.78 0.68 21.29
CA SER A 57 2.56 -0.10 21.53
C SER A 57 2.13 -0.05 22.99
N LEU A 58 0.95 0.50 23.24
CA LEU A 58 0.31 0.54 24.55
C LEU A 58 -0.47 -0.74 24.90
N VAL A 59 -0.60 -1.66 23.96
CA VAL A 59 -1.35 -2.90 24.15
C VAL A 59 -0.38 -4.06 24.29
N PRO A 60 -0.53 -4.93 25.31
CA PRO A 60 0.30 -6.12 25.47
C PRO A 60 0.35 -6.92 24.17
N ARG A 61 1.54 -7.20 23.68
CA ARG A 61 1.75 -7.84 22.38
C ARG A 61 1.79 -9.34 22.53
N ARG A 62 1.05 -10.00 21.67
CA ARG A 62 1.45 -11.34 21.27
C ARG A 62 2.57 -11.21 20.22
N PRO A 63 3.61 -12.03 20.26
CA PRO A 63 4.72 -11.93 19.34
C PRO A 63 4.22 -12.05 17.90
N LEU A 64 4.39 -10.99 17.11
CA LEU A 64 4.19 -11.03 15.68
C LEU A 64 5.47 -11.61 15.07
N HIS A 65 5.36 -12.75 14.43
CA HIS A 65 6.50 -13.37 13.75
C HIS A 65 6.72 -12.69 12.40
N TYR A 66 7.63 -11.72 12.36
CA TYR A 66 8.08 -11.08 11.14
C TYR A 66 9.31 -11.78 10.59
N HIS A 67 9.22 -12.18 9.35
CA HIS A 67 10.35 -12.66 8.57
C HIS A 67 10.68 -11.64 7.50
N HIS A 68 11.96 -11.45 7.21
CA HIS A 68 12.44 -10.51 6.21
C HIS A 68 13.20 -11.24 5.13
N LEU A 69 12.98 -10.80 3.89
CA LEU A 69 13.71 -11.21 2.72
C LEU A 69 14.09 -9.98 1.89
N SER A 70 15.28 -9.99 1.31
CA SER A 70 15.68 -8.98 0.35
C SER A 70 14.86 -9.11 -0.94
N PRO A 71 14.39 -8.02 -1.55
CA PRO A 71 13.76 -8.06 -2.87
C PRO A 71 14.77 -8.41 -3.99
N LEU A 72 16.07 -8.40 -3.68
CA LEU A 72 17.11 -8.85 -4.60
C LEU A 72 17.43 -10.35 -4.44
N ALA A 73 16.73 -11.06 -3.55
CA ALA A 73 16.93 -12.50 -3.38
C ALA A 73 16.45 -13.26 -4.64
N PRO A 74 17.20 -14.26 -5.10
CA PRO A 74 16.77 -15.13 -6.20
C PRO A 74 15.40 -15.77 -5.93
N PHE A 75 14.66 -16.06 -7.00
CA PHE A 75 13.34 -16.70 -6.91
C PHE A 75 13.35 -17.96 -6.04
N GLU A 76 14.36 -18.82 -6.20
CA GLU A 76 14.49 -20.08 -5.47
C GLU A 76 14.59 -19.88 -3.97
N VAL A 77 15.32 -18.84 -3.54
CA VAL A 77 15.46 -18.46 -2.12
C VAL A 77 14.13 -17.98 -1.56
N ALA A 78 13.43 -17.13 -2.29
CA ALA A 78 12.12 -16.64 -1.90
C ALA A 78 11.08 -17.77 -1.84
N ALA A 79 11.05 -18.63 -2.84
CA ALA A 79 10.17 -19.78 -2.89
C ALA A 79 10.43 -20.77 -1.74
N ALA A 80 11.70 -21.07 -1.45
CA ALA A 80 12.09 -21.93 -0.34
C ALA A 80 11.63 -21.34 1.01
N GLN A 81 11.80 -20.04 1.18
CA GLN A 81 11.42 -19.33 2.40
C GLN A 81 9.88 -19.29 2.58
N ILE A 82 9.12 -19.04 1.51
CA ILE A 82 7.65 -19.09 1.56
C ILE A 82 7.17 -20.50 1.94
N ARG A 83 7.78 -21.54 1.36
CA ARG A 83 7.45 -22.93 1.71
C ARG A 83 7.73 -23.27 3.18
N ALA A 84 8.87 -22.80 3.70
CA ALA A 84 9.28 -23.07 5.08
C ALA A 84 8.40 -22.31 6.09
N ILE A 85 8.14 -21.03 5.85
CA ILE A 85 7.42 -20.15 6.78
C ILE A 85 5.90 -20.34 6.66
N ARG A 86 5.40 -20.61 5.44
CA ARG A 86 3.97 -20.61 5.09
C ARG A 86 3.27 -19.36 5.60
N PRO A 87 3.73 -18.16 5.16
CA PRO A 87 3.20 -16.89 5.66
C PRO A 87 1.72 -16.78 5.30
N ARG A 88 0.95 -16.16 6.17
CA ARG A 88 -0.45 -15.83 5.89
C ARG A 88 -0.61 -14.55 5.09
N ILE A 89 0.36 -13.66 5.21
CA ILE A 89 0.42 -12.38 4.48
C ILE A 89 1.86 -12.18 4.02
N VAL A 90 2.02 -11.80 2.77
CA VAL A 90 3.28 -11.29 2.21
C VAL A 90 3.12 -9.80 1.98
N TYR A 91 4.15 -9.03 2.37
CA TYR A 91 4.31 -7.61 2.04
C TYR A 91 5.47 -7.46 1.08
N SER A 92 5.28 -6.77 -0.04
CA SER A 92 6.35 -6.54 -1.03
C SER A 92 6.11 -5.27 -1.84
N PHE A 93 7.02 -4.97 -2.76
CA PHE A 93 6.72 -4.07 -3.87
C PHE A 93 5.79 -4.74 -4.87
N GLY A 94 5.00 -3.96 -5.60
CA GLY A 94 4.06 -4.48 -6.61
C GLY A 94 4.79 -5.19 -7.74
N SER A 95 5.86 -4.59 -8.28
CA SER A 95 6.71 -5.17 -9.32
C SER A 95 7.34 -6.49 -8.89
N TYR A 96 7.84 -6.58 -7.65
CA TYR A 96 8.38 -7.82 -7.12
C TYR A 96 7.32 -8.92 -7.02
N ALA A 97 6.14 -8.58 -6.47
CA ALA A 97 5.03 -9.53 -6.35
C ALA A 97 4.64 -10.09 -7.73
N GLU A 98 4.49 -9.20 -8.71
CA GLU A 98 4.16 -9.60 -10.08
C GLU A 98 5.24 -10.47 -10.71
N GLN A 99 6.51 -10.07 -10.62
CA GLN A 99 7.62 -10.86 -11.15
C GLN A 99 7.67 -12.24 -10.51
N PHE A 100 7.54 -12.33 -9.20
CA PHE A 100 7.57 -13.60 -8.48
C PHE A 100 6.44 -14.53 -8.93
N LEU A 101 5.22 -14.01 -9.08
CA LEU A 101 4.06 -14.77 -9.55
C LEU A 101 4.22 -15.23 -11.00
N ARG A 102 4.76 -14.37 -11.87
CA ARG A 102 5.08 -14.76 -13.25
C ARG A 102 6.10 -15.89 -13.29
N GLU A 103 7.20 -15.78 -12.55
CA GLU A 103 8.22 -16.83 -12.47
C GLU A 103 7.66 -18.15 -11.95
N MET A 104 6.72 -18.13 -11.00
CA MET A 104 6.02 -19.35 -10.55
C MET A 104 5.31 -20.06 -11.71
N VAL A 105 4.57 -19.29 -12.50
CA VAL A 105 3.79 -19.83 -13.63
C VAL A 105 4.72 -20.31 -14.75
N ASP A 106 5.68 -19.48 -15.15
CA ASP A 106 6.60 -19.77 -16.26
C ASP A 106 7.46 -21.01 -15.98
N ARG A 107 7.94 -21.14 -14.75
CA ARG A 107 8.76 -22.28 -14.32
C ARG A 107 7.94 -23.48 -13.88
N LYS A 108 6.60 -23.36 -13.83
CA LYS A 108 5.68 -24.39 -13.33
C LYS A 108 6.04 -24.87 -11.92
N VAL A 109 6.46 -23.94 -11.05
CA VAL A 109 6.88 -24.23 -9.69
C VAL A 109 5.72 -23.93 -8.74
N ASP A 110 5.25 -24.95 -8.03
CA ASP A 110 4.24 -24.76 -6.98
C ASP A 110 4.89 -24.15 -5.73
N VAL A 111 4.40 -22.97 -5.35
CA VAL A 111 4.74 -22.29 -4.11
C VAL A 111 3.44 -22.02 -3.36
N PRO A 112 3.30 -22.42 -2.09
CA PRO A 112 2.09 -22.24 -1.32
C PRO A 112 1.90 -20.76 -0.95
N MET A 113 1.42 -19.97 -1.93
CA MET A 113 1.19 -18.55 -1.76
C MET A 113 0.14 -18.27 -0.68
N PRO A 114 0.32 -17.21 0.10
CA PRO A 114 -0.72 -16.76 1.02
C PRO A 114 -1.95 -16.30 0.24
N ARG A 115 -3.12 -16.38 0.88
CA ARG A 115 -4.37 -15.84 0.30
C ARG A 115 -4.32 -14.34 0.05
N VAL A 116 -3.40 -13.63 0.72
CA VAL A 116 -3.26 -12.17 0.65
C VAL A 116 -1.81 -11.78 0.51
N CYS A 117 -1.53 -10.96 -0.49
CA CYS A 117 -0.31 -10.20 -0.62
C CYS A 117 -0.65 -8.70 -0.59
N VAL A 118 0.03 -7.96 0.26
CA VAL A 118 -0.07 -6.50 0.35
C VAL A 118 1.14 -5.90 -0.33
N TYR A 119 0.91 -5.00 -1.26
CA TYR A 119 2.01 -4.34 -1.97
C TYR A 119 1.96 -2.82 -1.81
N LEU A 120 3.11 -2.20 -1.98
CA LEU A 120 3.32 -0.77 -1.87
C LEU A 120 4.39 -0.30 -2.87
N GLY A 121 4.47 0.99 -3.08
CA GLY A 121 5.54 1.66 -3.84
C GLY A 121 5.28 1.76 -5.33
N ASP A 122 4.91 0.68 -5.97
CA ASP A 122 4.64 0.60 -7.40
C ASP A 122 3.36 -0.20 -7.71
N MET A 123 2.92 -0.12 -8.94
CA MET A 123 1.65 -0.74 -9.35
C MET A 123 1.87 -2.17 -9.86
N VAL A 124 0.85 -2.98 -9.71
CA VAL A 124 0.75 -4.30 -10.33
C VAL A 124 -0.09 -4.18 -11.60
N SER A 125 0.39 -4.77 -12.69
CA SER A 125 -0.33 -4.78 -13.97
C SER A 125 -1.66 -5.56 -13.90
N PRO A 126 -2.60 -5.34 -14.84
CA PRO A 126 -3.80 -6.17 -14.94
C PRO A 126 -3.46 -7.66 -15.05
N LEU A 127 -2.48 -8.01 -15.88
CA LEU A 127 -2.02 -9.39 -16.05
C LEU A 127 -1.44 -9.97 -14.75
N GLY A 128 -0.65 -9.18 -13.99
CA GLY A 128 -0.14 -9.61 -12.69
C GLY A 128 -1.25 -9.91 -11.68
N ARG A 129 -2.36 -9.17 -11.73
CA ARG A 129 -3.55 -9.44 -10.90
C ARG A 129 -4.27 -10.72 -11.31
N GLU A 130 -4.40 -10.97 -12.60
CA GLU A 130 -4.99 -12.21 -13.13
C GLU A 130 -4.17 -13.42 -12.71
N ILE A 131 -2.84 -13.37 -12.85
CA ILE A 131 -1.94 -14.44 -12.41
C ILE A 131 -2.08 -14.67 -10.90
N ALA A 132 -2.14 -13.60 -10.11
CA ALA A 132 -2.32 -13.72 -8.67
C ALA A 132 -3.63 -14.45 -8.32
N GLU A 133 -4.72 -14.13 -9.00
CA GLU A 133 -6.01 -14.78 -8.80
C GLU A 133 -5.98 -16.25 -9.21
N GLN A 134 -5.31 -16.60 -10.30
CA GLN A 134 -5.12 -17.99 -10.74
C GLN A 134 -4.40 -18.84 -9.69
N VAL A 135 -3.40 -18.28 -9.00
CA VAL A 135 -2.69 -18.96 -7.91
C VAL A 135 -3.38 -18.83 -6.54
N GLY A 136 -4.58 -18.25 -6.49
CA GLY A 136 -5.37 -18.11 -5.27
C GLY A 136 -4.87 -17.01 -4.31
N CYS A 137 -4.01 -16.09 -4.77
CA CYS A 137 -3.48 -14.98 -4.00
C CYS A 137 -4.17 -13.67 -4.38
N ARG A 138 -4.74 -12.95 -3.42
CA ARG A 138 -5.33 -11.64 -3.66
C ARG A 138 -4.33 -10.53 -3.35
N LEU A 139 -4.15 -9.61 -4.30
CA LEU A 139 -3.26 -8.47 -4.17
C LEU A 139 -4.04 -7.25 -3.68
N TYR A 140 -3.51 -6.59 -2.65
CA TYR A 140 -4.03 -5.34 -2.09
C TYR A 140 -2.95 -4.29 -2.04
N SER A 141 -3.24 -3.09 -2.50
CA SER A 141 -2.29 -1.98 -2.47
C SER A 141 -2.46 -1.12 -1.22
N VAL A 142 -1.32 -0.64 -0.73
CA VAL A 142 -1.24 0.44 0.25
C VAL A 142 -0.60 1.64 -0.43
N TYR A 143 -1.30 2.77 -0.41
CA TYR A 143 -0.78 4.03 -0.90
C TYR A 143 -0.06 4.76 0.24
N GLY A 144 1.17 5.14 -0.01
CA GLY A 144 2.00 5.83 0.96
C GLY A 144 3.10 6.66 0.31
N ALA A 145 3.59 7.62 1.06
CA ALA A 145 4.75 8.44 0.71
C ALA A 145 5.68 8.52 1.91
N MET A 146 6.99 8.70 1.66
CA MET A 146 7.97 8.85 2.74
C MET A 146 7.64 10.03 3.66
N GLU A 147 7.02 11.05 3.09
CA GLU A 147 6.62 12.29 3.74
C GLU A 147 5.44 12.12 4.72
N ALA A 148 4.56 11.17 4.45
CA ALA A 148 3.31 11.01 5.21
C ALA A 148 3.06 9.59 5.74
N GLY A 149 3.95 8.65 5.46
CA GLY A 149 3.71 7.24 5.79
C GLY A 149 2.56 6.66 4.98
N THR A 150 1.63 5.96 5.63
CA THR A 150 0.49 5.35 4.95
C THR A 150 -0.64 6.35 4.78
N ILE A 151 -0.87 6.79 3.54
CA ILE A 151 -1.92 7.75 3.17
C ILE A 151 -3.27 7.05 3.01
N GLY A 152 -3.27 5.85 2.39
CA GLY A 152 -4.50 5.12 2.15
C GLY A 152 -4.28 3.63 1.88
N PHE A 153 -5.38 2.89 1.79
CA PHE A 153 -5.36 1.44 1.59
C PHE A 153 -6.53 0.97 0.74
N GLN A 154 -6.34 -0.10 0.00
CA GLN A 154 -7.41 -0.78 -0.72
C GLN A 154 -8.22 -1.69 0.23
N CYS A 155 -9.53 -1.65 0.09
CA CYS A 155 -10.43 -2.63 0.71
C CYS A 155 -10.62 -3.85 -0.18
N GLU A 156 -11.54 -4.73 0.20
CA GLU A 156 -11.90 -5.96 -0.54
C GLU A 156 -12.46 -5.69 -1.95
N ARG A 157 -12.94 -4.46 -2.22
CA ARG A 157 -13.39 -4.05 -3.57
C ARG A 157 -12.22 -3.72 -4.49
N ARG A 158 -11.08 -3.31 -3.92
CA ARG A 158 -9.86 -2.93 -4.66
C ARG A 158 -10.05 -1.78 -5.67
N GLU A 159 -11.11 -1.00 -5.46
CA GLU A 159 -11.46 0.18 -6.24
C GLU A 159 -11.06 1.42 -5.46
N GLY A 160 -9.93 2.06 -5.86
CA GLY A 160 -9.40 3.20 -5.14
C GLY A 160 -8.79 2.89 -3.77
N PHE A 161 -8.50 3.95 -3.02
CA PHE A 161 -7.86 3.88 -1.71
C PHE A 161 -8.68 4.62 -0.67
N HIS A 162 -9.07 3.95 0.39
CA HIS A 162 -9.63 4.60 1.57
C HIS A 162 -8.55 5.41 2.26
N LEU A 163 -8.81 6.69 2.51
CA LEU A 163 -7.83 7.62 3.08
C LEU A 163 -7.77 7.52 4.60
N ASN A 164 -6.56 7.49 5.15
CA ASN A 164 -6.31 7.57 6.58
C ASN A 164 -6.34 9.02 7.04
N THR A 165 -7.54 9.59 7.18
CA THR A 165 -7.74 11.01 7.49
C THR A 165 -7.32 11.40 8.91
N ASP A 166 -7.07 10.45 9.77
CA ASP A 166 -6.49 10.59 11.10
C ASP A 166 -4.96 10.77 11.08
N LEU A 167 -4.30 10.33 10.02
CA LEU A 167 -2.84 10.40 9.86
C LEU A 167 -2.40 11.52 8.93
N CYS A 168 -3.22 11.81 7.92
CA CYS A 168 -2.90 12.72 6.85
C CYS A 168 -4.16 13.42 6.32
N ALA A 169 -4.17 14.73 6.33
CA ALA A 169 -5.15 15.49 5.57
C ALA A 169 -4.73 15.52 4.11
N LEU A 170 -5.65 15.17 3.20
CA LEU A 170 -5.39 15.12 1.77
C LEU A 170 -6.47 15.93 1.02
N ARG A 171 -6.02 16.68 0.03
CA ARG A 171 -6.89 17.37 -0.93
C ARG A 171 -6.31 17.28 -2.34
N ILE A 172 -7.16 17.48 -3.34
CA ILE A 172 -6.75 17.60 -4.74
C ILE A 172 -6.69 19.08 -5.09
N ALA A 173 -5.64 19.51 -5.79
CA ALA A 173 -5.44 20.91 -6.14
C ALA A 173 -5.08 21.09 -7.61
N ASP A 174 -5.44 22.27 -8.16
CA ASP A 174 -4.96 22.73 -9.45
C ASP A 174 -3.49 23.23 -9.40
N ALA A 175 -3.01 23.73 -10.55
CA ALA A 175 -1.65 24.26 -10.66
C ALA A 175 -1.42 25.47 -9.73
N ASP A 176 -2.45 26.29 -9.50
CA ASP A 176 -2.41 27.49 -8.64
C ASP A 176 -2.52 27.14 -7.15
N GLY A 177 -2.78 25.88 -6.82
CA GLY A 177 -2.94 25.41 -5.45
C GLY A 177 -4.34 25.53 -4.87
N ARG A 178 -5.35 25.88 -5.71
CA ARG A 178 -6.74 25.90 -5.28
C ARG A 178 -7.29 24.49 -5.20
N THR A 179 -8.10 24.23 -4.18
CA THR A 179 -8.74 22.92 -4.04
C THR A 179 -9.74 22.69 -5.17
N LEU A 180 -9.63 21.56 -5.83
CA LEU A 180 -10.56 21.09 -6.84
C LEU A 180 -11.74 20.36 -6.20
N PRO A 181 -12.93 20.43 -6.79
CA PRO A 181 -14.07 19.63 -6.40
C PRO A 181 -13.80 18.13 -6.64
N ALA A 182 -14.59 17.29 -5.97
CA ALA A 182 -14.54 15.85 -6.19
C ALA A 182 -14.86 15.49 -7.64
N GLY A 183 -14.23 14.45 -8.15
CA GLY A 183 -14.34 14.01 -9.53
C GLY A 183 -13.32 14.67 -10.48
N GLU A 184 -12.64 15.73 -10.08
CA GLU A 184 -11.62 16.38 -10.89
C GLU A 184 -10.21 15.84 -10.60
N VAL A 185 -9.41 15.71 -11.66
CA VAL A 185 -8.02 15.25 -11.59
C VAL A 185 -7.09 16.41 -11.27
N GLY A 186 -6.33 16.30 -10.21
CA GLY A 186 -5.33 17.32 -9.84
C GLY A 186 -4.17 16.75 -9.04
N ASP A 187 -3.33 17.66 -8.56
CA ASP A 187 -2.19 17.31 -7.72
C ASP A 187 -2.65 16.90 -6.32
N ILE A 188 -2.06 15.82 -5.82
CA ILE A 188 -2.28 15.38 -4.45
C ILE A 188 -1.46 16.26 -3.51
N VAL A 189 -2.17 16.97 -2.64
CA VAL A 189 -1.59 17.85 -1.63
C VAL A 189 -1.92 17.30 -0.25
N ILE A 190 -0.89 17.12 0.57
CA ILE A 190 -1.01 16.53 1.90
C ILE A 190 -0.59 17.49 3.02
N SER A 191 -1.16 17.23 4.20
CA SER A 191 -0.65 17.77 5.46
C SER A 191 -0.50 16.60 6.44
N SER A 192 0.74 16.33 6.87
CA SER A 192 1.00 15.27 7.84
C SER A 192 0.52 15.70 9.23
N LEU A 193 -0.33 14.89 9.85
CA LEU A 193 -0.88 15.16 11.18
C LEU A 193 -0.04 14.55 12.31
N GLU A 194 0.90 13.68 11.96
CA GLU A 194 1.68 12.91 12.93
C GLU A 194 3.15 13.30 13.00
N ASN A 195 3.77 13.59 11.85
CA ASN A 195 5.20 13.84 11.80
C ASN A 195 5.53 15.21 12.41
N ARG A 196 6.21 15.19 13.55
CA ARG A 196 6.61 16.41 14.27
C ARG A 196 8.07 16.79 14.05
N ALA A 197 8.85 15.86 13.50
CA ALA A 197 10.26 16.14 13.15
C ALA A 197 10.34 16.97 11.88
N THR A 198 9.47 16.64 10.90
CA THR A 198 9.33 17.40 9.65
C THR A 198 7.85 17.72 9.49
N VAL A 199 7.48 18.95 9.77
CA VAL A 199 6.09 19.41 9.64
C VAL A 199 5.84 19.78 8.19
N LEU A 200 5.03 18.98 7.52
CA LEU A 200 4.61 19.22 6.12
C LEU A 200 3.14 19.65 6.11
N LEU A 201 2.91 20.90 5.69
CA LEU A 201 1.58 21.46 5.51
C LEU A 201 1.39 21.87 4.05
N ASN A 202 0.27 21.46 3.45
CA ASN A 202 -0.03 21.75 2.06
C ASN A 202 1.10 21.35 1.08
N TYR A 203 1.73 20.22 1.33
CA TYR A 203 2.86 19.74 0.55
C TYR A 203 2.37 18.96 -0.67
N ARG A 204 2.84 19.33 -1.87
CA ARG A 204 2.59 18.58 -3.10
C ARG A 204 3.56 17.41 -3.17
N ILE A 205 3.06 16.19 -3.10
CA ILE A 205 3.91 14.98 -3.12
C ILE A 205 4.35 14.55 -4.52
N GLY A 206 3.89 15.27 -5.54
CA GLY A 206 4.20 14.96 -6.94
C GLY A 206 3.31 13.91 -7.57
N ASP A 207 2.33 13.42 -6.85
CA ASP A 207 1.34 12.47 -7.35
C ASP A 207 0.06 13.20 -7.79
N ARG A 208 -0.69 12.60 -8.72
CA ARG A 208 -1.98 13.10 -9.18
C ARG A 208 -3.08 12.08 -8.91
N GLY A 209 -4.28 12.57 -8.58
CA GLY A 209 -5.40 11.69 -8.26
C GLY A 209 -6.74 12.39 -8.30
N VAL A 210 -7.78 11.63 -7.92
CA VAL A 210 -9.18 12.07 -7.89
C VAL A 210 -9.83 11.60 -6.60
N ILE A 211 -10.49 12.51 -5.87
CA ILE A 211 -11.37 12.12 -4.74
C ILE A 211 -12.73 11.74 -5.28
N ASP A 212 -13.32 10.65 -4.80
CA ASP A 212 -14.69 10.25 -5.04
C ASP A 212 -15.52 10.48 -3.77
N GLU A 213 -16.61 11.22 -3.89
CA GLU A 213 -17.54 11.44 -2.78
C GLU A 213 -18.54 10.28 -2.59
N ARG A 214 -18.65 9.40 -3.57
CA ARG A 214 -19.54 8.24 -3.47
C ARG A 214 -19.05 7.28 -2.40
N PRO A 215 -19.93 6.81 -1.51
CA PRO A 215 -19.54 5.84 -0.49
C PRO A 215 -19.10 4.53 -1.15
N CYS A 216 -18.01 3.97 -0.64
CA CYS A 216 -17.55 2.67 -1.11
C CYS A 216 -18.56 1.57 -0.73
N PRO A 217 -18.92 0.67 -1.67
CA PRO A 217 -19.83 -0.45 -1.37
C PRO A 217 -19.33 -1.42 -0.29
N CYS A 218 -18.08 -1.28 0.17
CA CYS A 218 -17.54 -2.06 1.29
C CYS A 218 -18.13 -1.66 2.66
N GLY A 219 -18.85 -0.53 2.72
CA GLY A 219 -19.49 0.00 3.94
C GLY A 219 -18.58 0.83 4.84
N ARG A 220 -17.32 1.10 4.45
CA ARG A 220 -16.45 2.04 5.17
C ARG A 220 -16.82 3.48 4.82
N THR A 221 -16.75 4.36 5.82
CA THR A 221 -17.12 5.78 5.70
C THR A 221 -15.92 6.69 5.39
N LEU A 222 -14.71 6.14 5.26
CA LEU A 222 -13.52 6.91 4.91
C LEU A 222 -13.62 7.44 3.48
N PRO A 223 -13.15 8.68 3.23
CA PRO A 223 -13.07 9.21 1.88
C PRO A 223 -12.28 8.30 0.95
N LEU A 224 -12.62 8.31 -0.34
CA LEU A 224 -12.03 7.44 -1.34
C LEU A 224 -11.19 8.25 -2.33
N LEU A 225 -9.90 7.96 -2.44
CA LEU A 225 -9.09 8.36 -3.59
C LEU A 225 -9.40 7.35 -4.71
N ALA A 226 -10.24 7.76 -5.67
CA ALA A 226 -10.80 6.85 -6.68
C ALA A 226 -9.77 6.36 -7.67
N SER A 227 -8.86 7.23 -8.08
CA SER A 227 -7.80 6.89 -9.02
C SER A 227 -6.50 7.58 -8.67
N PHE A 228 -5.42 6.89 -8.98
CA PHE A 228 -4.06 7.38 -8.94
C PHE A 228 -3.61 7.55 -10.39
N ALA A 229 -3.34 8.78 -10.80
CA ALA A 229 -3.00 9.12 -12.18
C ALA A 229 -1.48 9.11 -12.45
N GLY A 230 -0.68 8.55 -11.53
CA GLY A 230 0.78 8.50 -11.62
C GLY A 230 1.46 9.76 -11.08
N ARG A 231 2.77 9.81 -11.22
CA ARG A 231 3.57 10.96 -10.83
C ARG A 231 3.56 12.03 -11.89
N ALA A 232 3.46 13.29 -11.49
CA ALA A 232 3.52 14.43 -12.39
C ALA A 232 4.88 14.50 -13.15
N SER A 233 5.96 14.04 -12.50
CA SER A 233 7.32 13.98 -13.10
C SER A 233 7.53 12.82 -14.08
N GLU A 234 6.60 11.88 -14.15
CA GLU A 234 6.68 10.68 -14.98
C GLU A 234 5.70 10.73 -16.15
N THR A 235 5.32 11.92 -16.58
CA THR A 235 4.48 12.14 -17.76
C THR A 235 5.31 12.55 -18.94
N VAL A 236 5.05 11.94 -20.09
CA VAL A 236 5.60 12.34 -21.39
C VAL A 236 4.55 13.14 -22.14
N ASP A 237 4.86 14.37 -22.49
CA ASP A 237 4.01 15.18 -23.36
C ASP A 237 4.23 14.75 -24.82
N LEU A 238 3.17 14.30 -25.46
CA LEU A 238 3.19 13.94 -26.88
C LEU A 238 3.07 15.19 -27.77
N PRO A 239 3.58 15.12 -29.01
CA PRO A 239 3.49 16.25 -29.96
C PRO A 239 2.07 16.70 -30.26
N ASP A 240 1.07 15.85 -30.06
CA ASP A 240 -0.37 16.14 -30.23
C ASP A 240 -1.03 16.76 -28.98
N GLY A 241 -0.24 17.09 -27.96
CA GLY A 241 -0.71 17.68 -26.70
C GLY A 241 -1.26 16.69 -25.68
N ARG A 242 -1.30 15.40 -25.98
CA ARG A 242 -1.68 14.38 -25.00
C ARG A 242 -0.54 14.13 -24.02
N ARG A 243 -0.90 13.83 -22.77
CA ARG A 243 0.03 13.39 -21.73
C ARG A 243 -0.10 11.90 -21.50
N LEU A 244 1.00 11.19 -21.62
CA LEU A 244 1.09 9.78 -21.22
C LEU A 244 1.83 9.67 -19.89
N SER A 245 1.25 8.97 -18.92
CA SER A 245 1.98 8.62 -17.71
C SER A 245 2.95 7.45 -17.99
N SER A 246 4.05 7.38 -17.26
CA SER A 246 4.99 6.25 -17.33
C SER A 246 4.31 4.90 -17.09
N LEU A 247 3.26 4.88 -16.28
CA LEU A 247 2.45 3.67 -16.02
C LEU A 247 1.79 3.12 -17.30
N VAL A 248 1.37 4.00 -18.23
CA VAL A 248 0.84 3.57 -19.52
C VAL A 248 1.95 3.01 -20.40
N LEU A 249 3.12 3.65 -20.39
CA LEU A 249 4.30 3.19 -21.13
C LEU A 249 4.80 1.84 -20.59
N GLU A 250 4.91 1.69 -19.28
CA GLU A 250 5.27 0.41 -18.65
C GLU A 250 4.30 -0.71 -19.03
N GLY A 251 3.01 -0.43 -19.10
CA GLY A 251 2.01 -1.40 -19.56
C GLY A 251 2.22 -1.85 -21.00
N LEU A 252 2.68 -0.96 -21.88
CA LEU A 252 2.97 -1.27 -23.29
C LEU A 252 4.26 -2.10 -23.46
N PHE A 253 5.27 -1.89 -22.59
CA PHE A 253 6.54 -2.63 -22.66
C PHE A 253 6.51 -3.98 -21.93
N ARG A 254 5.48 -4.24 -21.11
CA ARG A 254 5.30 -5.50 -20.38
C ARG A 254 4.28 -6.45 -21.01
N ALA A 255 3.65 -6.02 -22.12
CA ALA A 255 2.74 -6.86 -22.92
C ALA A 255 3.52 -7.66 -23.95
#